data_e16022035d9959cb49f77daeee4a544c
#
_entry.id   e16022035d9959cb49f77daeee4a544c
#
_cell.length_a   1.000
_cell.length_b   1.000
_cell.length_c   1.000
_cell.angle_alpha   90.00
_cell.angle_beta   90.00
_cell.angle_gamma   90.00
#
_symmetry.space_group_name_H-M   'P 1'
#
loop_
_entity.id
_entity.type
_entity.pdbx_description
1 polymer ?
#
loop_
_entity_poly.entity_id
_entity_poly.type
_entity_poly.pdbx_seq_one_letter_code
_entity_poly.pdbx_strand_id
1 'polypeptide(L)'
;MPLGRSSPGDILSRAATGLLVATSIAVVTGIACAFSTKGITQPGAMLSLGSGALAGILAYLFSRDPNRPALSAWDILMLAIFGIASFRAFAWLLYAVGNSWRILSPNNLGDLSLHIQFIRYFAEGSPFWPESPILSGVPLTYPIGADFFNSLLCLAGMPLECG
;
A
#
# COMPACT_ATOMS: atom_id res chain seq x y z
N MET A 1 -26.27 -26.05 11.53
CA MET A 1 -25.03 -25.65 12.19
C MET A 1 -25.17 -24.20 12.61
N PRO A 2 -25.08 -23.82 13.90
CA PRO A 2 -25.14 -22.44 14.30
C PRO A 2 -23.89 -21.73 13.73
N LEU A 3 -24.10 -20.66 13.01
CA LEU A 3 -23.03 -19.73 12.58
C LEU A 3 -22.41 -19.12 13.84
N GLY A 4 -21.37 -19.77 14.36
CA GLY A 4 -20.65 -19.26 15.53
C GLY A 4 -20.20 -17.82 15.25
N ARG A 5 -20.48 -16.90 16.17
CA ARG A 5 -20.01 -15.52 16.11
C ARG A 5 -18.48 -15.52 16.01
N SER A 6 -17.94 -14.90 14.96
CA SER A 6 -16.50 -14.71 14.83
C SER A 6 -15.98 -13.86 15.99
N SER A 7 -14.89 -14.29 16.62
CA SER A 7 -14.25 -13.49 17.67
C SER A 7 -13.63 -12.21 17.05
N PRO A 8 -13.49 -11.11 17.82
CA PRO A 8 -12.80 -9.92 17.33
C PRO A 8 -11.39 -10.21 16.80
N GLY A 9 -10.66 -11.15 17.41
CA GLY A 9 -9.34 -11.59 16.95
C GLY A 9 -9.37 -12.29 15.59
N ASP A 10 -10.40 -13.11 15.33
CA ASP A 10 -10.58 -13.74 14.02
C ASP A 10 -10.87 -12.69 12.94
N ILE A 11 -11.74 -11.72 13.21
CA ILE A 11 -12.06 -10.64 12.26
C ILE A 11 -10.81 -9.83 11.92
N LEU A 12 -10.04 -9.39 12.92
CA LEU A 12 -8.84 -8.58 12.72
C LEU A 12 -7.79 -9.32 11.90
N SER A 13 -7.54 -10.58 12.21
CA SER A 13 -6.58 -11.38 11.49
C SER A 13 -6.98 -11.63 10.04
N ARG A 14 -8.25 -11.90 9.80
CA ARG A 14 -8.79 -12.06 8.44
C ARG A 14 -8.66 -10.76 7.65
N ALA A 15 -8.93 -9.61 8.29
CA ALA A 15 -8.75 -8.30 7.68
C ALA A 15 -7.28 -8.05 7.31
N ALA A 16 -6.35 -8.35 8.23
CA ALA A 16 -4.92 -8.23 7.96
C ALA A 16 -4.46 -9.14 6.82
N THR A 17 -4.91 -10.40 6.82
CA THR A 17 -4.62 -11.35 5.73
C THR A 17 -5.20 -10.85 4.40
N GLY A 18 -6.44 -10.38 4.40
CA GLY A 18 -7.08 -9.82 3.22
C GLY A 18 -6.33 -8.62 2.66
N LEU A 19 -5.90 -7.68 3.51
CA LEU A 19 -5.12 -6.51 3.09
C LEU A 19 -3.75 -6.90 2.53
N LEU A 20 -3.03 -7.80 3.18
CA LEU A 20 -1.74 -8.28 2.70
C LEU A 20 -1.86 -8.95 1.34
N VAL A 21 -2.85 -9.81 1.15
CA VAL A 21 -3.09 -10.46 -0.14
C VAL A 21 -3.51 -9.44 -1.18
N ALA A 22 -4.40 -8.51 -0.85
CA ALA A 22 -4.84 -7.46 -1.76
C ALA A 22 -3.69 -6.62 -2.30
N THR A 23 -2.84 -6.09 -1.42
CA THR A 23 -1.69 -5.27 -1.80
C THR A 23 -0.66 -6.07 -2.59
N SER A 24 -0.35 -7.29 -2.18
CA SER A 24 0.61 -8.16 -2.87
C SER A 24 0.16 -8.51 -4.29
N ILE A 25 -1.10 -8.91 -4.46
CA ILE A 25 -1.65 -9.26 -5.78
C ILE A 25 -1.76 -8.01 -6.66
N ALA A 26 -2.15 -6.86 -6.12
CA ALA A 26 -2.18 -5.62 -6.88
C ALA A 26 -0.79 -5.25 -7.42
N VAL A 27 0.25 -5.32 -6.59
CA VAL A 27 1.64 -5.05 -7.00
C VAL A 27 2.10 -6.05 -8.07
N VAL A 28 1.91 -7.34 -7.86
CA VAL A 28 2.34 -8.38 -8.82
C VAL A 28 1.62 -8.22 -10.16
N THR A 29 0.30 -8.01 -10.14
CA THR A 29 -0.48 -7.80 -11.37
C THR A 29 -0.07 -6.51 -12.06
N GLY A 30 0.17 -5.43 -11.29
CA GLY A 30 0.64 -4.16 -11.82
C GLY A 30 1.99 -4.27 -12.50
N ILE A 31 2.93 -4.99 -11.90
CA ILE A 31 4.24 -5.28 -12.49
C ILE A 31 4.07 -6.06 -13.80
N ALA A 32 3.22 -7.09 -13.83
CA ALA A 32 2.95 -7.86 -15.04
C ALA A 32 2.34 -6.99 -16.16
N CYS A 33 1.40 -6.10 -15.80
CA CYS A 33 0.85 -5.11 -16.74
C CYS A 33 1.94 -4.15 -17.25
N ALA A 34 2.77 -3.62 -16.35
CA ALA A 34 3.83 -2.69 -16.71
C ALA A 34 4.86 -3.31 -17.68
N PHE A 35 5.22 -4.58 -17.51
CA PHE A 35 6.05 -5.29 -18.47
C PHE A 35 5.39 -5.45 -19.84
N SER A 36 4.07 -5.68 -19.86
CA SER A 36 3.33 -5.91 -21.11
C SER A 36 3.15 -4.63 -21.93
N THR A 37 3.01 -3.49 -21.26
CA THR A 37 2.71 -2.16 -21.87
C THR A 37 3.90 -1.21 -21.87
N LYS A 38 5.09 -1.68 -21.49
CA LYS A 38 6.32 -0.86 -21.33
C LYS A 38 6.18 0.30 -20.35
N GLY A 39 5.40 0.11 -19.31
CA GLY A 39 5.08 1.09 -18.26
C GLY A 39 3.65 0.90 -17.78
N ILE A 40 3.35 1.27 -16.55
CA ILE A 40 1.99 1.13 -16.03
C ILE A 40 1.06 2.17 -16.65
N THR A 41 -0.13 1.74 -17.01
CA THR A 41 -1.19 2.60 -17.57
C THR A 41 -2.38 2.65 -16.61
N GLN A 42 -3.25 3.67 -16.76
CA GLN A 42 -4.45 3.76 -15.93
C GLN A 42 -5.34 2.50 -16.00
N PRO A 43 -5.65 1.91 -17.17
CA PRO A 43 -6.39 0.64 -17.22
C PRO A 43 -5.64 -0.50 -16.54
N GLY A 44 -4.31 -0.56 -16.67
CA GLY A 44 -3.46 -1.54 -15.99
C GLY A 44 -3.51 -1.38 -14.46
N ALA A 45 -3.50 -0.15 -13.96
CA ALA A 45 -3.63 0.14 -12.54
C ALA A 45 -5.01 -0.28 -12.00
N MET A 46 -6.09 0.03 -12.72
CA MET A 46 -7.45 -0.38 -12.34
C MET A 46 -7.61 -1.90 -12.31
N LEU A 47 -7.06 -2.61 -13.31
CA LEU A 47 -7.04 -4.07 -13.33
C LEU A 47 -6.26 -4.63 -12.13
N SER A 48 -5.11 -4.05 -11.82
CA SER A 48 -4.25 -4.46 -10.72
C SER A 48 -4.93 -4.28 -9.36
N LEU A 49 -5.50 -3.11 -9.12
CA LEU A 49 -6.24 -2.83 -7.88
C LEU A 49 -7.51 -3.70 -7.77
N GLY A 50 -8.23 -3.89 -8.87
CA GLY A 50 -9.43 -4.75 -8.92
C GLY A 50 -9.11 -6.21 -8.61
N SER A 51 -8.05 -6.77 -9.23
CA SER A 51 -7.60 -8.14 -8.96
C SER A 51 -7.10 -8.30 -7.53
N GLY A 52 -6.37 -7.31 -7.01
CA GLY A 52 -5.93 -7.27 -5.62
C GLY A 52 -7.12 -7.24 -4.65
N ALA A 53 -8.08 -6.35 -4.87
CA ALA A 53 -9.29 -6.26 -4.04
C ALA A 53 -10.08 -7.58 -4.02
N LEU A 54 -10.29 -8.19 -5.19
CA LEU A 54 -10.96 -9.49 -5.30
C LEU A 54 -10.21 -10.57 -4.51
N ALA A 55 -8.90 -10.69 -4.71
CA ALA A 55 -8.07 -11.68 -4.01
C ALA A 55 -8.09 -11.44 -2.49
N GLY A 56 -8.04 -10.18 -2.04
CA GLY A 56 -8.13 -9.81 -0.63
C GLY A 56 -9.46 -10.17 -0.01
N ILE A 57 -10.58 -9.92 -0.71
CA ILE A 57 -11.92 -10.34 -0.27
C ILE A 57 -12.00 -11.86 -0.15
N LEU A 58 -11.51 -12.59 -1.15
CA LEU A 58 -11.49 -14.06 -1.09
C LEU A 58 -10.62 -14.53 0.08
N ALA A 59 -9.43 -13.98 0.26
CA ALA A 59 -8.56 -14.30 1.39
C ALA A 59 -9.26 -14.02 2.74
N TYR A 60 -9.93 -12.88 2.88
CA TYR A 60 -10.74 -12.58 4.07
C TYR A 60 -11.85 -13.61 4.32
N LEU A 61 -12.56 -14.03 3.27
CA LEU A 61 -13.68 -14.98 3.39
C LEU A 61 -13.19 -16.39 3.76
N PHE A 62 -12.08 -16.84 3.18
CA PHE A 62 -11.55 -18.20 3.32
C PHE A 62 -10.56 -18.38 4.48
N SER A 63 -10.01 -17.30 5.07
CA SER A 63 -9.04 -17.38 6.17
C SER A 63 -9.68 -17.54 7.57
N ARG A 64 -10.94 -18.00 7.67
CA ARG A 64 -11.62 -18.21 8.94
C ARG A 64 -10.96 -19.32 9.73
N ASP A 65 -10.55 -19.01 10.96
CA ASP A 65 -10.05 -19.99 11.93
C ASP A 65 -10.96 -20.00 13.16
N PRO A 66 -11.83 -21.03 13.30
CA PRO A 66 -12.77 -21.12 14.43
C PRO A 66 -12.07 -21.36 15.78
N ASN A 67 -10.81 -21.80 15.77
CA ASN A 67 -10.03 -22.11 16.98
C ASN A 67 -9.15 -20.94 17.44
N ARG A 68 -9.22 -19.80 16.77
CA ARG A 68 -8.39 -18.66 17.10
C ARG A 68 -8.78 -18.07 18.46
N PRO A 69 -7.83 -17.88 19.39
CA PRO A 69 -8.13 -17.32 20.70
C PRO A 69 -8.69 -15.90 20.59
N ALA A 70 -9.51 -15.50 21.54
CA ALA A 70 -9.95 -14.12 21.68
C ALA A 70 -8.73 -13.23 21.99
N LEU A 71 -8.77 -11.97 21.52
CA LEU A 71 -7.76 -10.98 21.87
C LEU A 71 -7.71 -10.79 23.38
N SER A 72 -6.53 -10.87 23.95
CA SER A 72 -6.29 -10.54 25.35
C SER A 72 -6.29 -9.01 25.55
N ALA A 73 -6.41 -8.56 26.79
CA ALA A 73 -6.29 -7.15 27.11
C ALA A 73 -4.92 -6.56 26.68
N TRP A 74 -3.86 -7.39 26.74
CA TRP A 74 -2.52 -6.99 26.27
C TRP A 74 -2.46 -6.79 24.76
N ASP A 75 -3.10 -7.66 23.97
CA ASP A 75 -3.14 -7.51 22.51
C ASP A 75 -3.84 -6.20 22.13
N ILE A 76 -4.98 -5.89 22.80
CA ILE A 76 -5.72 -4.66 22.57
C ILE A 76 -4.88 -3.45 22.94
N LEU A 77 -4.18 -3.49 24.09
CA LEU A 77 -3.29 -2.40 24.52
C LEU A 77 -2.15 -2.18 23.53
N MET A 78 -1.49 -3.25 23.10
CA MET A 78 -0.38 -3.15 22.10
C MET A 78 -0.87 -2.61 20.77
N LEU A 79 -2.03 -3.07 20.29
CA LEU A 79 -2.65 -2.55 19.05
C LEU A 79 -3.00 -1.07 19.18
N ALA A 80 -3.54 -0.64 20.34
CA ALA A 80 -3.84 0.77 20.59
C ALA A 80 -2.59 1.63 20.61
N ILE A 81 -1.53 1.21 21.33
CA ILE A 81 -0.26 1.93 21.40
C ILE A 81 0.35 2.04 19.99
N PHE A 82 0.43 0.91 19.27
CA PHE A 82 0.98 0.89 17.91
C PHE A 82 0.14 1.74 16.95
N GLY A 83 -1.19 1.66 17.04
CA GLY A 83 -2.10 2.46 16.24
C GLY A 83 -1.94 3.97 16.48
N ILE A 84 -1.86 4.40 17.75
CA ILE A 84 -1.64 5.80 18.12
C ILE A 84 -0.25 6.27 17.65
N ALA A 85 0.79 5.47 17.88
CA ALA A 85 2.15 5.81 17.45
C ALA A 85 2.25 5.92 15.93
N SER A 86 1.66 4.96 15.19
CA SER A 86 1.60 4.99 13.72
C SER A 86 0.80 6.19 13.21
N PHE A 87 -0.38 6.41 13.77
CA PHE A 87 -1.19 7.58 13.41
C PHE A 87 -0.40 8.88 13.64
N ARG A 88 0.26 9.02 14.79
CA ARG A 88 1.08 10.21 15.10
C ARG A 88 2.29 10.33 14.17
N ALA A 89 2.89 9.23 13.75
CA ALA A 89 4.06 9.24 12.86
C ALA A 89 3.69 9.59 11.41
N PHE A 90 2.55 9.09 10.93
CA PHE A 90 2.16 9.19 9.52
C PHE A 90 1.07 10.25 9.26
N ALA A 91 0.20 10.57 10.24
CA ALA A 91 -0.74 11.67 10.10
C ALA A 91 0.03 12.99 9.97
N TRP A 92 -0.22 13.71 8.90
CA TRP A 92 0.48 14.95 8.55
C TRP A 92 1.96 14.79 8.18
N LEU A 93 2.39 13.59 7.81
CA LEU A 93 3.72 13.40 7.27
C LEU A 93 3.93 14.32 6.06
N LEU A 94 2.92 14.40 5.19
CA LEU A 94 2.83 15.32 4.08
C LEU A 94 1.49 16.06 4.14
N TYR A 95 1.49 17.39 4.08
CA TYR A 95 0.28 18.20 4.10
C TYR A 95 0.40 19.46 3.24
N ALA A 96 -0.71 19.86 2.64
CA ALA A 96 -0.78 21.05 1.80
C ALA A 96 -1.08 22.32 2.63
N VAL A 97 -0.34 23.40 2.39
CA VAL A 97 -0.63 24.74 2.92
C VAL A 97 -0.63 25.71 1.76
N GLY A 98 -1.82 26.13 1.33
CA GLY A 98 -1.97 26.93 0.11
C GLY A 98 -1.48 26.14 -1.11
N ASN A 99 -0.50 26.67 -1.83
CA ASN A 99 0.11 26.04 -3.01
C ASN A 99 1.44 25.33 -2.70
N SER A 100 1.72 25.01 -1.44
CA SER A 100 2.98 24.45 -0.98
C SER A 100 2.77 23.18 -0.19
N TRP A 101 3.64 22.21 -0.42
CA TRP A 101 3.73 20.98 0.38
C TRP A 101 4.61 21.20 1.60
N ARG A 102 4.18 20.69 2.74
CA ARG A 102 4.96 20.72 3.97
C ARG A 102 5.07 19.35 4.60
N ILE A 103 6.19 19.09 5.22
CA ILE A 103 6.53 17.86 5.92
C ILE A 103 6.66 18.17 7.41
N LEU A 104 5.97 17.39 8.25
CA LEU A 104 5.99 17.62 9.69
C LEU A 104 7.33 17.26 10.33
N SER A 105 8.01 16.21 9.81
CA SER A 105 9.28 15.72 10.35
C SER A 105 10.44 16.11 9.45
N PRO A 106 11.36 16.97 9.92
CA PRO A 106 12.55 17.36 9.14
C PRO A 106 13.50 16.18 8.86
N ASN A 107 13.47 15.12 9.67
CA ASN A 107 14.31 13.94 9.48
C ASN A 107 13.89 13.09 8.27
N ASN A 108 12.64 13.23 7.79
CA ASN A 108 12.12 12.47 6.66
C ASN A 108 12.14 13.25 5.34
N LEU A 109 12.73 14.45 5.32
CA LEU A 109 12.78 15.30 4.12
C LEU A 109 13.44 14.61 2.93
N GLY A 110 14.55 13.90 3.17
CA GLY A 110 15.28 13.18 2.13
C GLY A 110 14.50 11.97 1.60
N ASP A 111 14.10 11.10 2.48
CA ASP A 111 13.44 9.83 2.13
C ASP A 111 12.06 10.07 1.52
N LEU A 112 11.25 10.95 2.12
CA LEU A 112 9.90 11.22 1.62
C LEU A 112 9.92 11.85 0.22
N SER A 113 10.83 12.77 -0.05
CA SER A 113 10.97 13.36 -1.38
C SER A 113 11.39 12.32 -2.42
N LEU A 114 12.23 11.35 -2.04
CA LEU A 114 12.63 10.23 -2.88
C LEU A 114 11.44 9.31 -3.19
N HIS A 115 10.65 8.94 -2.19
CA HIS A 115 9.44 8.12 -2.38
C HIS A 115 8.42 8.82 -3.29
N ILE A 116 8.15 10.11 -3.08
CA ILE A 116 7.27 10.90 -3.95
C ILE A 116 7.78 10.89 -5.39
N GLN A 117 9.09 11.00 -5.58
CA GLN A 117 9.72 10.96 -6.89
C GLN A 117 9.51 9.59 -7.56
N PHE A 118 9.69 8.48 -6.84
CA PHE A 118 9.43 7.14 -7.37
C PHE A 118 7.94 6.92 -7.69
N ILE A 119 7.03 7.33 -6.81
CA ILE A 119 5.59 7.23 -7.05
C ILE A 119 5.22 7.95 -8.36
N ARG A 120 5.66 9.19 -8.54
CA ARG A 120 5.42 9.96 -9.75
C ARG A 120 6.05 9.31 -10.98
N TYR A 121 7.30 8.88 -10.85
CA TYR A 121 8.04 8.25 -11.93
C TYR A 121 7.30 7.03 -12.51
N PHE A 122 6.74 6.19 -11.63
CA PHE A 122 5.90 5.07 -12.06
C PHE A 122 4.54 5.53 -12.61
N ALA A 123 3.87 6.49 -11.96
CA ALA A 123 2.57 6.98 -12.39
C ALA A 123 2.63 7.72 -13.76
N GLU A 124 3.76 8.29 -14.13
CA GLU A 124 4.00 8.91 -15.42
C GLU A 124 4.32 7.90 -16.55
N GLY A 125 4.27 6.59 -16.25
CA GLY A 125 4.40 5.53 -17.25
C GLY A 125 5.84 5.21 -17.64
N SER A 126 6.78 5.35 -16.72
CA SER A 126 8.19 4.95 -16.96
C SER A 126 8.31 3.51 -17.45
N PRO A 127 9.22 3.23 -18.38
CA PRO A 127 9.46 1.86 -18.86
C PRO A 127 9.78 0.91 -17.71
N PHE A 128 9.26 -0.30 -17.77
CA PHE A 128 9.54 -1.32 -16.75
C PHE A 128 10.50 -2.38 -17.34
N TRP A 129 11.66 -2.69 -16.77
CA TRP A 129 12.25 -2.25 -15.50
C TRP A 129 12.82 -0.83 -15.63
N PRO A 130 12.55 0.08 -14.66
CA PRO A 130 12.95 1.47 -14.78
C PRO A 130 14.44 1.68 -14.50
N GLU A 131 14.98 2.74 -15.06
CA GLU A 131 16.26 3.29 -14.62
C GLU A 131 16.07 4.05 -13.30
N SER A 132 17.17 4.26 -12.58
CA SER A 132 17.15 5.11 -11.40
C SER A 132 16.81 6.55 -11.78
N PRO A 133 15.82 7.21 -11.18
CA PRO A 133 15.53 8.61 -11.47
C PRO A 133 16.61 9.57 -10.97
N ILE A 134 17.59 9.05 -10.19
CA ILE A 134 18.70 9.83 -9.63
C ILE A 134 19.98 9.64 -10.45
N LEU A 135 20.19 8.42 -11.00
CA LEU A 135 21.41 8.04 -11.71
C LEU A 135 21.03 7.52 -13.10
N SER A 136 21.18 8.36 -14.12
CA SER A 136 20.91 7.99 -15.51
C SER A 136 21.75 6.80 -15.97
N GLY A 137 21.13 5.88 -16.70
CA GLY A 137 21.79 4.69 -17.24
C GLY A 137 22.01 3.56 -16.22
N VAL A 138 21.57 3.70 -14.97
CA VAL A 138 21.69 2.68 -13.94
C VAL A 138 20.29 2.09 -13.65
N PRO A 139 20.11 0.75 -13.71
CA PRO A 139 18.86 0.14 -13.33
C PRO A 139 18.49 0.46 -11.89
N LEU A 140 17.20 0.63 -11.63
CA LEU A 140 16.68 0.87 -10.28
C LEU A 140 16.82 -0.40 -9.43
N THR A 141 17.62 -0.34 -8.37
CA THR A 141 17.90 -1.46 -7.44
C THR A 141 17.25 -1.28 -6.07
N TYR A 142 16.32 -0.34 -5.95
CA TYR A 142 15.61 -0.01 -4.72
C TYR A 142 14.35 -0.87 -4.54
N PRO A 143 13.94 -1.19 -3.28
CA PRO A 143 12.68 -1.88 -3.00
C PRO A 143 11.48 -1.01 -3.35
N ILE A 144 10.87 -1.24 -4.51
CA ILE A 144 9.85 -0.35 -5.09
C ILE A 144 8.41 -0.71 -4.72
N GLY A 145 8.16 -1.81 -3.99
CA GLY A 145 6.81 -2.36 -3.82
C GLY A 145 5.78 -1.36 -3.27
N ALA A 146 6.14 -0.59 -2.25
CA ALA A 146 5.25 0.42 -1.66
C ALA A 146 5.02 1.61 -2.61
N ASP A 147 6.07 2.14 -3.22
CA ASP A 147 5.99 3.27 -4.14
C ASP A 147 5.21 2.92 -5.40
N PHE A 148 5.44 1.70 -5.91
CA PHE A 148 4.68 1.18 -7.04
C PHE A 148 3.19 1.00 -6.69
N PHE A 149 2.86 0.47 -5.51
CA PHE A 149 1.47 0.38 -5.07
C PHE A 149 0.81 1.77 -4.97
N ASN A 150 1.50 2.75 -4.39
CA ASN A 150 1.00 4.12 -4.33
C ASN A 150 0.84 4.74 -5.72
N SER A 151 1.69 4.42 -6.69
CA SER A 151 1.51 4.85 -8.07
C SER A 151 0.24 4.28 -8.72
N LEU A 152 -0.15 3.03 -8.40
CA LEU A 152 -1.41 2.46 -8.85
C LEU A 152 -2.61 3.24 -8.30
N LEU A 153 -2.55 3.65 -7.03
CA LEU A 153 -3.57 4.47 -6.39
C LEU A 153 -3.68 5.85 -7.05
N CYS A 154 -2.53 6.50 -7.33
CA CYS A 154 -2.51 7.78 -8.05
C CYS A 154 -3.13 7.67 -9.44
N LEU A 155 -2.82 6.63 -10.20
CA LEU A 155 -3.41 6.36 -11.51
C LEU A 155 -4.91 6.06 -11.44
N ALA A 156 -5.39 5.53 -10.32
CA ALA A 156 -6.81 5.33 -10.05
C ALA A 156 -7.53 6.63 -9.66
N GLY A 157 -6.81 7.75 -9.56
CA GLY A 157 -7.38 9.07 -9.25
C GLY A 157 -7.26 9.49 -7.78
N MET A 158 -6.52 8.74 -6.96
CA MET A 158 -6.24 9.16 -5.58
C MET A 158 -5.17 10.25 -5.61
N PRO A 159 -5.39 11.39 -4.92
CA PRO A 159 -4.36 12.41 -4.84
C PRO A 159 -3.13 11.91 -4.06
N LEU A 160 -1.96 12.40 -4.42
CA LEU A 160 -0.69 11.95 -3.86
C LEU A 160 -0.60 12.09 -2.33
N GLU A 161 -1.39 13.01 -1.77
CA GLU A 161 -1.49 13.25 -0.32
C GLU A 161 -2.17 12.14 0.46
N CYS A 162 -2.91 11.29 -0.23
CA CYS A 162 -3.72 10.22 0.36
C CYS A 162 -3.14 8.82 0.10
N GLY A 163 -2.06 8.76 -0.70
CA GLY A 163 -1.38 7.52 -1.05
C GLY A 163 -0.36 7.06 -0.01
#